data_84f6e06ce63ed65421a6bbf11e22a555
#
_entry.id   84f6e06ce63ed65421a6bbf11e22a555
#
_cell.length_a   1.000
_cell.length_b   1.000
_cell.length_c   1.000
_cell.angle_alpha   90.00
_cell.angle_beta   90.00
_cell.angle_gamma   90.00
#
_symmetry.space_group_name_H-M   'P 1'
#
loop_
_entity.id
_entity.type
_entity.pdbx_description
1 polymer ?
#
loop_
_entity_poly.entity_id
_entity_poly.type
_entity_poly.pdbx_seq_one_letter_code
_entity_poly.pdbx_strand_id
1 'polypeptide(L)'
;SYAEAMAGCQIVFHTASPFKVDVVDPQKELVDPAQLGTRNVLEEVNRTPSVKRVVLTSSSAAIYGDNADLKKTPNGVFTEDIWNTSSSLDHQPYSYSKMVAEKEAWKIAKKQTRWDLVTINPTLVIGPGINPHATSESFKLVKQFGDGSMKAGAPRMGFGVVDVRDLAEAHFKAAFTPEAKGRYITSGHNTDFPS
;
A
#
# COMPACT_ATOMS: atom_id res chain seq x y z
N SER A 1 -14.42 -18.03 -3.23
CA SER A 1 -15.44 -16.97 -3.12
C SER A 1 -15.25 -16.23 -1.79
N TYR A 2 -15.35 -14.92 -1.79
CA TYR A 2 -15.31 -14.10 -0.56
C TYR A 2 -16.68 -13.96 0.10
N ALA A 3 -17.76 -14.43 -0.54
CA ALA A 3 -19.14 -14.24 -0.10
C ALA A 3 -19.38 -14.77 1.33
N GLU A 4 -18.94 -16.01 1.60
CA GLU A 4 -19.10 -16.62 2.92
C GLU A 4 -18.30 -15.89 4.00
N ALA A 5 -17.06 -15.49 3.68
CA ALA A 5 -16.21 -14.77 4.62
C ALA A 5 -16.72 -13.35 4.94
N MET A 6 -17.42 -12.72 4.00
CA MET A 6 -17.97 -11.36 4.18
C MET A 6 -19.40 -11.34 4.74
N ALA A 7 -20.08 -12.47 4.83
CA ALA A 7 -21.44 -12.53 5.31
C ALA A 7 -21.56 -11.93 6.73
N GLY A 8 -22.40 -10.89 6.89
CA GLY A 8 -22.62 -10.18 8.16
C GLY A 8 -21.50 -9.20 8.56
N CYS A 9 -20.38 -9.13 7.85
CA CYS A 9 -19.32 -8.17 8.12
C CYS A 9 -19.77 -6.75 7.80
N GLN A 10 -19.42 -5.79 8.64
CA GLN A 10 -19.67 -4.36 8.43
C GLN A 10 -18.42 -3.63 7.89
N ILE A 11 -17.25 -4.14 8.17
CA ILE A 11 -15.96 -3.55 7.78
C ILE A 11 -15.12 -4.64 7.10
N VAL A 12 -14.44 -4.27 6.04
CA VAL A 12 -13.49 -5.13 5.32
C VAL A 12 -12.11 -4.46 5.33
N PHE A 13 -11.11 -5.15 5.86
CA PHE A 13 -9.71 -4.78 5.72
C PHE A 13 -9.12 -5.55 4.54
N HIS A 14 -8.78 -4.85 3.47
CA HIS A 14 -8.12 -5.45 2.31
C HIS A 14 -6.63 -5.12 2.34
N THR A 15 -5.84 -6.03 2.89
CA THR A 15 -4.38 -5.87 3.08
C THR A 15 -3.56 -6.67 2.06
N ALA A 16 -4.16 -7.65 1.41
CA ALA A 16 -3.46 -8.56 0.52
C ALA A 16 -3.12 -7.89 -0.81
N SER A 17 -1.83 -7.87 -1.14
CA SER A 17 -1.31 -7.44 -2.46
C SER A 17 0.06 -8.07 -2.65
N PRO A 18 0.43 -8.52 -3.87
CA PRO A 18 1.76 -9.03 -4.10
C PRO A 18 2.81 -7.95 -3.90
N PHE A 19 3.89 -8.32 -3.21
CA PHE A 19 5.10 -7.52 -3.11
C PHE A 19 6.28 -8.43 -3.44
N LYS A 20 6.84 -8.28 -4.64
CA LYS A 20 8.00 -9.01 -5.13
C LYS A 20 8.97 -8.02 -5.76
N VAL A 21 10.26 -8.20 -5.54
CA VAL A 21 11.32 -7.40 -6.15
C VAL A 21 11.80 -8.06 -7.44
N ASP A 22 12.01 -9.38 -7.40
CA ASP A 22 12.46 -10.15 -8.55
C ASP A 22 11.25 -10.70 -9.32
N VAL A 23 10.91 -10.07 -10.45
CA VAL A 23 9.81 -10.45 -11.32
C VAL A 23 10.29 -10.57 -12.76
N VAL A 24 9.78 -11.58 -13.47
CA VAL A 24 10.07 -11.83 -14.88
C VAL A 24 9.02 -11.18 -15.77
N ASP A 25 7.75 -11.26 -15.38
CA ASP A 25 6.63 -10.65 -16.09
C ASP A 25 5.86 -9.74 -15.12
N PRO A 26 6.23 -8.43 -15.04
CA PRO A 26 5.60 -7.50 -14.12
C PRO A 26 4.08 -7.38 -14.27
N GLN A 27 3.58 -7.52 -15.51
CA GLN A 27 2.14 -7.47 -15.74
C GLN A 27 1.44 -8.63 -15.02
N LYS A 28 1.90 -9.86 -15.23
CA LYS A 28 1.25 -11.07 -14.66
C LYS A 28 1.55 -11.29 -13.19
N GLU A 29 2.73 -10.86 -12.73
CA GLU A 29 3.19 -11.18 -11.37
C GLU A 29 2.86 -10.07 -10.34
N LEU A 30 2.66 -8.82 -10.79
CA LEU A 30 2.37 -7.69 -9.93
C LEU A 30 1.06 -6.99 -10.28
N VAL A 31 0.91 -6.52 -11.54
CA VAL A 31 -0.20 -5.64 -11.90
C VAL A 31 -1.53 -6.38 -11.92
N ASP A 32 -1.63 -7.48 -12.66
CA ASP A 32 -2.87 -8.25 -12.76
C ASP A 32 -3.33 -8.78 -11.40
N PRO A 33 -2.49 -9.42 -10.56
CA PRO A 33 -2.91 -9.88 -9.26
C PRO A 33 -3.34 -8.75 -8.31
N ALA A 34 -2.65 -7.60 -8.35
CA ALA A 34 -2.99 -6.45 -7.51
C ALA A 34 -4.33 -5.83 -7.93
N GLN A 35 -4.52 -5.60 -9.24
CA GLN A 35 -5.74 -5.00 -9.78
C GLN A 35 -6.94 -5.93 -9.69
N LEU A 36 -6.78 -7.20 -10.11
CA LEU A 36 -7.86 -8.20 -10.08
C LEU A 36 -8.23 -8.58 -8.65
N GLY A 37 -7.23 -8.74 -7.77
CA GLY A 37 -7.46 -9.01 -6.36
C GLY A 37 -8.29 -7.89 -5.70
N THR A 38 -7.93 -6.64 -5.94
CA THR A 38 -8.69 -5.48 -5.47
C THR A 38 -10.11 -5.47 -6.05
N ARG A 39 -10.25 -5.67 -7.35
CA ARG A 39 -11.56 -5.75 -8.01
C ARG A 39 -12.43 -6.84 -7.42
N ASN A 40 -11.91 -8.06 -7.29
CA ASN A 40 -12.67 -9.21 -6.80
C ASN A 40 -13.19 -8.99 -5.37
N VAL A 41 -12.37 -8.41 -4.49
CA VAL A 41 -12.78 -8.05 -3.12
C VAL A 41 -13.89 -7.00 -3.14
N LEU A 42 -13.71 -5.90 -3.88
CA LEU A 42 -14.67 -4.80 -3.89
C LEU A 42 -15.97 -5.13 -4.64
N GLU A 43 -15.94 -5.99 -5.63
CA GLU A 43 -17.16 -6.51 -6.26
C GLU A 43 -17.95 -7.39 -5.29
N GLU A 44 -17.27 -8.17 -4.44
CA GLU A 44 -17.97 -8.91 -3.39
C GLU A 44 -18.53 -7.99 -2.30
N VAL A 45 -17.80 -6.93 -1.93
CA VAL A 45 -18.35 -5.87 -1.06
C VAL A 45 -19.63 -5.29 -1.65
N ASN A 46 -19.68 -5.07 -2.98
CA ASN A 46 -20.89 -4.61 -3.65
C ASN A 46 -22.07 -5.60 -3.55
N ARG A 47 -21.80 -6.90 -3.45
CA ARG A 47 -22.82 -7.94 -3.27
C ARG A 47 -23.20 -8.17 -1.80
N THR A 48 -22.42 -7.64 -0.84
CA THR A 48 -22.61 -7.85 0.61
C THR A 48 -23.24 -6.60 1.27
N PRO A 49 -24.57 -6.55 1.47
CA PRO A 49 -25.27 -5.34 1.95
C PRO A 49 -24.85 -4.88 3.35
N SER A 50 -24.36 -5.81 4.18
CA SER A 50 -23.91 -5.50 5.55
C SER A 50 -22.64 -4.64 5.60
N VAL A 51 -21.77 -4.72 4.59
CA VAL A 51 -20.51 -3.94 4.56
C VAL A 51 -20.81 -2.45 4.38
N LYS A 52 -20.26 -1.63 5.27
CA LYS A 52 -20.40 -0.17 5.32
C LYS A 52 -19.09 0.55 5.03
N ARG A 53 -17.95 -0.11 5.27
CA ARG A 53 -16.64 0.50 5.05
C ARG A 53 -15.59 -0.52 4.60
N VAL A 54 -14.73 -0.08 3.69
CA VAL A 54 -13.54 -0.82 3.29
C VAL A 54 -12.31 0.01 3.63
N VAL A 55 -11.34 -0.59 4.32
CA VAL A 55 -10.01 -0.02 4.53
C VAL A 55 -9.02 -0.78 3.66
N LEU A 56 -8.48 -0.10 2.66
CA LEU A 56 -7.54 -0.67 1.71
C LEU A 56 -6.10 -0.29 2.10
N THR A 57 -5.25 -1.29 2.29
CA THR A 57 -3.80 -1.06 2.39
C THR A 57 -3.21 -0.86 0.99
N SER A 58 -3.02 0.40 0.64
CA SER A 58 -2.31 0.79 -0.57
C SER A 58 -0.80 0.92 -0.29
N SER A 59 -0.16 1.98 -0.75
CA SER A 59 1.26 2.26 -0.53
C SER A 59 1.56 3.72 -0.85
N SER A 60 2.60 4.29 -0.25
CA SER A 60 3.21 5.54 -0.73
C SER A 60 3.66 5.44 -2.20
N ALA A 61 3.91 4.23 -2.69
CA ALA A 61 4.19 3.95 -4.09
C ALA A 61 3.03 4.28 -5.05
N ALA A 62 1.80 4.41 -4.55
CA ALA A 62 0.67 4.94 -5.33
C ALA A 62 0.62 6.48 -5.35
N ILE A 63 1.38 7.15 -4.48
CA ILE A 63 1.54 8.60 -4.42
C ILE A 63 2.66 9.06 -5.36
N TYR A 64 3.83 8.43 -5.28
CA TYR A 64 4.99 8.74 -6.10
C TYR A 64 5.72 7.48 -6.58
N GLY A 65 6.40 7.56 -7.72
CA GLY A 65 7.29 6.53 -8.23
C GLY A 65 8.74 6.86 -7.91
N ASP A 66 9.20 7.99 -8.41
CA ASP A 66 10.57 8.45 -8.20
C ASP A 66 10.66 9.54 -7.13
N ASN A 67 11.71 9.52 -6.31
CA ASN A 67 11.98 10.61 -5.37
C ASN A 67 12.15 11.96 -6.08
N ALA A 68 12.57 11.95 -7.34
CA ALA A 68 12.69 13.14 -8.17
C ALA A 68 11.33 13.83 -8.43
N ASP A 69 10.22 13.10 -8.32
CA ASP A 69 8.87 13.67 -8.47
C ASP A 69 8.57 14.73 -7.41
N LEU A 70 9.27 14.70 -6.29
CA LEU A 70 9.17 15.71 -5.24
C LEU A 70 9.39 17.14 -5.78
N LYS A 71 10.26 17.29 -6.79
CA LYS A 71 10.51 18.58 -7.45
C LYS A 71 9.32 19.13 -8.23
N LYS A 72 8.35 18.28 -8.56
CA LYS A 72 7.13 18.62 -9.30
C LYS A 72 5.97 18.93 -8.37
N THR A 73 6.14 18.72 -7.06
CA THR A 73 5.07 18.92 -6.08
C THR A 73 5.06 20.35 -5.54
N PRO A 74 3.91 20.89 -5.16
CA PRO A 74 3.85 22.16 -4.43
C PRO A 74 4.65 22.05 -3.11
N ASN A 75 5.52 23.02 -2.86
CA ASN A 75 6.32 23.12 -1.63
C ASN A 75 7.28 21.95 -1.36
N GLY A 76 7.59 21.09 -2.36
CA GLY A 76 8.49 19.96 -2.17
C GLY A 76 7.98 18.91 -1.17
N VAL A 77 6.67 18.68 -1.14
CA VAL A 77 6.04 17.71 -0.24
C VAL A 77 5.07 16.81 -1.03
N PHE A 78 5.12 15.50 -0.78
CA PHE A 78 4.09 14.59 -1.26
C PHE A 78 2.86 14.64 -0.35
N THR A 79 1.69 14.79 -0.94
CA THR A 79 0.40 14.81 -0.26
C THR A 79 -0.54 13.75 -0.81
N GLU A 80 -1.63 13.50 -0.11
CA GLU A 80 -2.63 12.50 -0.49
C GLU A 80 -3.36 12.81 -1.81
N ASP A 81 -3.33 14.07 -2.28
CA ASP A 81 -3.94 14.45 -3.56
C ASP A 81 -3.09 14.01 -4.78
N ILE A 82 -1.81 13.69 -4.54
CA ILE A 82 -0.86 13.35 -5.58
C ILE A 82 -1.01 11.88 -5.98
N TRP A 83 -0.84 11.62 -7.26
CA TRP A 83 -0.79 10.29 -7.82
C TRP A 83 0.54 10.03 -8.51
N ASN A 84 1.06 8.82 -8.33
CA ASN A 84 2.23 8.35 -9.05
C ASN A 84 1.99 8.43 -10.57
N THR A 85 2.89 9.11 -11.27
CA THR A 85 2.88 9.29 -12.73
C THR A 85 4.20 8.92 -13.40
N SER A 86 5.22 8.56 -12.63
CA SER A 86 6.55 8.21 -13.14
C SER A 86 6.76 6.71 -13.33
N SER A 87 5.99 5.87 -12.65
CA SER A 87 6.12 4.42 -12.75
C SER A 87 5.39 3.82 -13.95
N SER A 88 5.94 2.74 -14.48
CA SER A 88 5.38 1.94 -15.58
C SER A 88 5.74 0.45 -15.38
N LEU A 89 5.36 -0.40 -16.34
CA LEU A 89 5.79 -1.80 -16.35
C LEU A 89 7.30 -1.96 -16.43
N ASP A 90 7.98 -1.06 -17.15
CA ASP A 90 9.43 -1.10 -17.38
C ASP A 90 10.21 -0.28 -16.36
N HIS A 91 9.51 0.52 -15.54
CA HIS A 91 10.11 1.38 -14.54
C HIS A 91 9.33 1.33 -13.23
N GLN A 92 9.92 0.73 -12.20
CA GLN A 92 9.30 0.53 -10.88
C GLN A 92 7.93 -0.18 -10.93
N PRO A 93 7.87 -1.40 -11.49
CA PRO A 93 6.60 -2.09 -11.76
C PRO A 93 5.77 -2.36 -10.51
N TYR A 94 6.39 -2.52 -9.33
CA TYR A 94 5.67 -2.61 -8.07
C TYR A 94 4.90 -1.31 -7.78
N SER A 95 5.57 -0.16 -7.87
CA SER A 95 4.93 1.15 -7.64
C SER A 95 3.78 1.37 -8.63
N TYR A 96 3.98 0.98 -9.89
CA TYR A 96 2.94 1.00 -10.91
C TYR A 96 1.75 0.12 -10.52
N SER A 97 2.00 -1.12 -10.07
CA SER A 97 0.94 -2.05 -9.66
C SER A 97 0.08 -1.51 -8.51
N LYS A 98 0.71 -0.85 -7.52
CA LYS A 98 0.01 -0.23 -6.38
C LYS A 98 -0.85 0.95 -6.82
N MET A 99 -0.35 1.78 -7.71
CA MET A 99 -1.11 2.90 -8.28
C MET A 99 -2.32 2.42 -9.08
N VAL A 100 -2.15 1.41 -9.93
CA VAL A 100 -3.24 0.84 -10.75
C VAL A 100 -4.31 0.20 -9.87
N ALA A 101 -3.91 -0.58 -8.86
CA ALA A 101 -4.84 -1.24 -7.93
C ALA A 101 -5.65 -0.22 -7.11
N GLU A 102 -5.00 0.83 -6.60
CA GLU A 102 -5.70 1.86 -5.83
C GLU A 102 -6.66 2.67 -6.71
N LYS A 103 -6.25 3.04 -7.93
CA LYS A 103 -7.15 3.70 -8.89
C LYS A 103 -8.37 2.83 -9.24
N GLU A 104 -8.19 1.52 -9.39
CA GLU A 104 -9.31 0.60 -9.60
C GLU A 104 -10.26 0.58 -8.39
N ALA A 105 -9.72 0.58 -7.17
CA ALA A 105 -10.54 0.65 -5.96
C ALA A 105 -11.40 1.92 -5.93
N TRP A 106 -10.81 3.08 -6.18
CA TRP A 106 -11.54 4.35 -6.23
C TRP A 106 -12.56 4.42 -7.37
N LYS A 107 -12.24 3.82 -8.52
CA LYS A 107 -13.18 3.71 -9.65
C LYS A 107 -14.42 2.90 -9.30
N ILE A 108 -14.27 1.82 -8.52
CA ILE A 108 -15.39 1.00 -8.06
C ILE A 108 -16.17 1.74 -6.97
N ALA A 109 -15.48 2.31 -5.98
CA ALA A 109 -16.11 3.03 -4.87
C ALA A 109 -16.97 4.22 -5.36
N LYS A 110 -16.51 4.97 -6.35
CA LYS A 110 -17.24 6.12 -6.92
C LYS A 110 -18.54 5.77 -7.66
N LYS A 111 -18.80 4.50 -7.94
CA LYS A 111 -20.02 4.06 -8.66
C LYS A 111 -21.19 3.74 -7.73
N GLN A 112 -20.99 3.86 -6.43
CA GLN A 112 -22.00 3.52 -5.42
C GLN A 112 -21.89 4.48 -4.21
N THR A 113 -22.89 4.43 -3.31
CA THR A 113 -22.99 5.30 -2.13
C THR A 113 -23.30 4.53 -0.84
N ARG A 114 -23.24 3.21 -0.88
CA ARG A 114 -23.65 2.34 0.23
C ARG A 114 -22.53 2.10 1.25
N TRP A 115 -21.30 2.10 0.81
CA TRP A 115 -20.11 1.90 1.65
C TRP A 115 -19.02 2.91 1.31
N ASP A 116 -18.20 3.22 2.28
CA ASP A 116 -17.08 4.14 2.16
C ASP A 116 -15.77 3.40 1.89
N LEU A 117 -14.90 3.98 1.07
CA LEU A 117 -13.52 3.55 0.90
C LEU A 117 -12.59 4.52 1.65
N VAL A 118 -11.70 3.96 2.46
CA VAL A 118 -10.55 4.67 3.03
C VAL A 118 -9.29 3.94 2.61
N THR A 119 -8.28 4.64 2.09
CA THR A 119 -7.00 4.03 1.74
C THR A 119 -5.90 4.49 2.69
N ILE A 120 -5.11 3.54 3.14
CA ILE A 120 -3.89 3.78 3.90
C ILE A 120 -2.71 3.57 2.95
N ASN A 121 -1.86 4.59 2.84
CA ASN A 121 -0.71 4.63 1.94
C ASN A 121 0.59 4.61 2.77
N PRO A 122 1.00 3.46 3.31
CA PRO A 122 2.19 3.37 4.13
C PRO A 122 3.47 3.58 3.32
N THR A 123 4.43 4.19 3.96
CA THR A 123 5.84 4.16 3.57
C THR A 123 6.44 2.77 3.89
N LEU A 124 7.76 2.62 3.97
CA LEU A 124 8.38 1.34 4.33
C LEU A 124 7.94 0.92 5.74
N VAL A 125 7.25 -0.20 5.82
CA VAL A 125 6.76 -0.73 7.10
C VAL A 125 7.85 -1.56 7.77
N ILE A 126 8.23 -1.18 8.98
CA ILE A 126 9.21 -1.88 9.82
C ILE A 126 8.62 -2.16 11.20
N GLY A 127 9.28 -3.00 11.97
CA GLY A 127 8.87 -3.29 13.35
C GLY A 127 8.83 -4.78 13.65
N PRO A 128 8.38 -5.17 14.84
CA PRO A 128 8.39 -6.57 15.28
C PRO A 128 7.43 -7.42 14.47
N GLY A 129 7.89 -8.60 14.04
CA GLY A 129 7.04 -9.61 13.41
C GLY A 129 6.35 -10.48 14.46
N ILE A 130 5.08 -10.80 14.25
CA ILE A 130 4.37 -11.78 15.07
C ILE A 130 4.78 -13.21 14.67
N ASN A 131 5.02 -13.41 13.36
CA ASN A 131 5.45 -14.72 12.85
C ASN A 131 7.00 -14.77 12.82
N PRO A 132 7.64 -15.77 13.48
CA PRO A 132 9.09 -15.94 13.46
C PRO A 132 9.65 -16.27 12.07
N HIS A 133 8.81 -16.75 11.15
CA HIS A 133 9.16 -17.06 9.76
C HIS A 133 8.69 -15.96 8.79
N ALA A 134 8.84 -14.71 9.16
CA ALA A 134 8.44 -13.60 8.32
C ALA A 134 9.20 -13.59 6.99
N THR A 135 8.45 -13.56 5.87
CA THR A 135 8.98 -13.65 4.50
C THR A 135 8.82 -12.36 3.71
N SER A 136 8.36 -11.26 4.35
CA SER A 136 8.13 -9.99 3.65
C SER A 136 9.45 -9.36 3.17
N GLU A 137 9.38 -8.59 2.11
CA GLU A 137 10.54 -7.85 1.56
C GLU A 137 11.13 -6.87 2.58
N SER A 138 10.33 -6.29 3.48
CA SER A 138 10.81 -5.44 4.57
C SER A 138 11.76 -6.19 5.52
N PHE A 139 11.42 -7.44 5.87
CA PHE A 139 12.31 -8.27 6.70
C PHE A 139 13.60 -8.64 5.97
N LYS A 140 13.52 -8.96 4.67
CA LYS A 140 14.72 -9.23 3.85
C LYS A 140 15.64 -8.02 3.82
N LEU A 141 15.07 -6.82 3.62
CA LEU A 141 15.81 -5.56 3.60
C LEU A 141 16.51 -5.31 4.94
N VAL A 142 15.78 -5.39 6.06
CA VAL A 142 16.36 -5.18 7.41
C VAL A 142 17.45 -6.21 7.70
N LYS A 143 17.28 -7.48 7.28
CA LYS A 143 18.29 -8.51 7.41
C LYS A 143 19.59 -8.16 6.68
N GLN A 144 19.51 -7.59 5.47
CA GLN A 144 20.68 -7.21 4.67
C GLN A 144 21.56 -6.16 5.37
N PHE A 145 21.00 -5.32 6.25
CA PHE A 145 21.81 -4.39 7.06
C PHE A 145 22.67 -5.11 8.12
N GLY A 146 22.18 -6.24 8.64
CA GLY A 146 22.85 -6.97 9.72
C GLY A 146 23.70 -8.14 9.26
N ASP A 147 23.47 -8.72 8.07
CA ASP A 147 24.12 -9.96 7.61
C ASP A 147 25.41 -9.72 6.79
N GLY A 148 25.76 -8.46 6.57
CA GLY A 148 26.96 -8.09 5.82
C GLY A 148 26.76 -8.02 4.30
N SER A 149 25.57 -8.22 3.78
CA SER A 149 25.27 -8.09 2.34
C SER A 149 25.58 -6.68 1.81
N MET A 150 25.50 -5.66 2.67
CA MET A 150 25.78 -4.26 2.32
C MET A 150 27.20 -3.79 2.69
N LYS A 151 28.16 -4.69 2.93
CA LYS A 151 29.55 -4.32 3.26
C LYS A 151 30.26 -3.46 2.22
N ALA A 152 29.88 -3.60 0.95
CA ALA A 152 30.45 -2.81 -0.15
C ALA A 152 29.87 -1.40 -0.26
N GLY A 153 28.86 -1.08 0.54
CA GLY A 153 28.12 0.17 0.55
C GLY A 153 26.63 -0.02 0.26
N ALA A 154 25.82 0.95 0.66
CA ALA A 154 24.40 1.02 0.35
C ALA A 154 24.12 2.23 -0.57
N PRO A 155 23.13 2.15 -1.48
CA PRO A 155 22.76 3.28 -2.30
C PRO A 155 22.16 4.39 -1.41
N ARG A 156 22.57 5.64 -1.66
CA ARG A 156 21.96 6.79 -0.95
C ARG A 156 20.57 7.06 -1.51
N MET A 157 19.56 6.56 -0.83
CA MET A 157 18.16 6.69 -1.24
C MET A 157 17.31 7.04 -0.03
N GLY A 158 16.64 8.20 -0.10
CA GLY A 158 15.70 8.62 0.94
C GLY A 158 14.36 7.90 0.81
N PHE A 159 13.76 7.56 1.93
CA PHE A 159 12.42 6.97 2.02
C PHE A 159 11.80 7.26 3.41
N GLY A 160 10.49 7.21 3.45
CA GLY A 160 9.77 7.24 4.72
C GLY A 160 9.70 5.85 5.34
N VAL A 161 9.65 5.80 6.66
CA VAL A 161 9.41 4.57 7.43
C VAL A 161 8.23 4.75 8.37
N VAL A 162 7.53 3.68 8.66
CA VAL A 162 6.44 3.63 9.64
C VAL A 162 6.54 2.35 10.46
N ASP A 163 6.33 2.46 11.76
CA ASP A 163 6.24 1.29 12.64
C ASP A 163 4.94 0.53 12.36
N VAL A 164 5.02 -0.80 12.30
CA VAL A 164 3.86 -1.67 12.03
C VAL A 164 2.74 -1.49 13.06
N ARG A 165 3.07 -1.10 14.30
CA ARG A 165 2.10 -0.86 15.37
C ARG A 165 1.31 0.43 15.13
N ASP A 166 2.00 1.50 14.72
CA ASP A 166 1.37 2.77 14.35
C ASP A 166 0.51 2.59 13.08
N LEU A 167 1.00 1.78 12.14
CA LEU A 167 0.25 1.43 10.95
C LEU A 167 -1.03 0.65 11.29
N ALA A 168 -0.96 -0.30 12.22
CA ALA A 168 -2.14 -1.04 12.68
C ALA A 168 -3.16 -0.11 13.36
N GLU A 169 -2.69 0.83 14.18
CA GLU A 169 -3.56 1.85 14.77
C GLU A 169 -4.21 2.76 13.71
N ALA A 170 -3.46 3.15 12.68
CA ALA A 170 -4.00 3.93 11.56
C ALA A 170 -5.13 3.17 10.84
N HIS A 171 -4.96 1.87 10.60
CA HIS A 171 -6.02 1.03 10.02
C HIS A 171 -7.24 0.96 10.92
N PHE A 172 -7.04 0.78 12.23
CA PHE A 172 -8.13 0.76 13.20
C PHE A 172 -8.89 2.08 13.19
N LYS A 173 -8.18 3.21 13.28
CA LYS A 173 -8.81 4.54 13.23
C LYS A 173 -9.55 4.78 11.92
N ALA A 174 -8.97 4.40 10.78
CA ALA A 174 -9.63 4.49 9.48
C ALA A 174 -10.94 3.69 9.41
N ALA A 175 -10.99 2.55 10.09
CA ALA A 175 -12.18 1.70 10.13
C ALA A 175 -13.30 2.25 11.01
N PHE A 176 -12.96 2.81 12.19
CA PHE A 176 -13.92 3.12 13.23
C PHE A 176 -14.16 4.62 13.46
N THR A 177 -13.40 5.52 12.83
CA THR A 177 -13.65 6.95 12.88
C THR A 177 -14.65 7.32 11.77
N PRO A 178 -15.86 7.81 12.11
CA PRO A 178 -16.90 8.11 11.11
C PRO A 178 -16.45 9.11 10.04
N GLU A 179 -15.64 10.10 10.43
CA GLU A 179 -15.16 11.18 9.57
C GLU A 179 -13.99 10.77 8.68
N ALA A 180 -13.38 9.58 8.90
CA ALA A 180 -12.27 9.11 8.09
C ALA A 180 -12.72 8.93 6.64
N LYS A 181 -12.05 9.64 5.71
CA LYS A 181 -12.37 9.67 4.28
C LYS A 181 -11.12 9.85 3.44
N GLY A 182 -11.11 9.27 2.25
CA GLY A 182 -10.05 9.50 1.29
C GLY A 182 -8.80 8.67 1.55
N ARG A 183 -7.67 9.26 1.31
CA ARG A 183 -6.34 8.66 1.36
C ARG A 183 -5.58 9.18 2.57
N TYR A 184 -4.74 8.34 3.17
CA TYR A 184 -3.90 8.72 4.31
C TYR A 184 -2.49 8.17 4.12
N ILE A 185 -1.51 9.05 3.97
CA ILE A 185 -0.09 8.69 4.02
C ILE A 185 0.25 8.38 5.47
N THR A 186 0.83 7.20 5.72
CA THR A 186 1.37 6.85 7.02
C THR A 186 2.89 6.77 6.96
N SER A 187 3.55 7.74 7.62
CA SER A 187 4.99 7.85 7.72
C SER A 187 5.34 8.36 9.12
N GLY A 188 6.15 7.62 9.86
CA GLY A 188 6.65 8.06 11.17
C GLY A 188 7.80 9.04 11.00
N HIS A 189 8.73 8.71 10.09
CA HIS A 189 9.90 9.54 9.85
C HIS A 189 10.54 9.31 8.47
N ASN A 190 11.31 10.25 7.99
CA ASN A 190 12.11 10.09 6.78
C ASN A 190 13.54 9.74 7.15
N THR A 191 14.14 8.80 6.42
CA THR A 191 15.52 8.37 6.59
C THR A 191 16.15 8.12 5.22
N ASP A 192 17.45 7.86 5.19
CA ASP A 192 18.16 7.35 4.02
C ASP A 192 19.10 6.21 4.40
N PHE A 193 19.49 5.37 3.45
CA PHE A 193 20.64 4.51 3.60
C PHE A 193 21.88 5.41 3.45
N PRO A 194 22.71 5.60 4.37
CA PRO A 194 23.30 4.98 5.54
C PRO A 194 23.16 5.77 6.85
N SER A 195 22.10 6.44 7.11
CA SER A 195 21.91 7.22 8.33
C SER A 195 21.31 6.44 9.50
#